data_74c5aacbbbd61f302440847029cf32ca
#
_entry.id   74c5aacbbbd61f302440847029cf32ca
#
_cell.length_a   1.000
_cell.length_b   1.000
_cell.length_c   1.000
_cell.angle_alpha   90.00
_cell.angle_beta   90.00
_cell.angle_gamma   90.00
#
_symmetry.space_group_name_H-M   'P 1'
#
loop_
_entity.id
_entity.type
_entity.pdbx_description
1 polymer ?
#
loop_
_entity_poly.entity_id
_entity_poly.type
_entity_poly.pdbx_seq_one_letter_code
_entity_poly.pdbx_strand_id
1 'polypeptide(L)'
;LDVTYVSLSENDMDVFQGNWRPFQDEQYARFFDEGLVEALGQNLSGAKYTLVVPSYVSDEGVASFADLAAHADKFDSKIYAIEPGSNQPLLDMVAADRHGLGDWEIVESSEAGMLSQVERAVKNQEWIAFLGWAPHPMNLDYQLTYLAGGDVEFGPDFGGATVHTLSRKGHAAECPNAAKFFSQLVFDLDYENLGMQKIMGEGMAAGDAVKAMLAARPDLLDGWLKDVTTLDGQPALPAAKAALGL
;
A
#
# COMPACT_ATOMS: atom_id res chain seq x y z
N LEU A 1 0.64 -6.40 -9.80
CA LEU A 1 1.87 -5.58 -9.91
C LEU A 1 2.67 -5.88 -11.17
N ASP A 2 2.86 -7.14 -11.57
CA ASP A 2 3.65 -7.52 -12.76
C ASP A 2 3.16 -6.81 -14.03
N VAL A 3 1.84 -6.79 -14.25
CA VAL A 3 1.22 -6.09 -15.39
C VAL A 3 1.55 -4.59 -15.38
N THR A 4 1.58 -3.96 -14.20
CA THR A 4 1.89 -2.53 -14.05
C THR A 4 3.30 -2.21 -14.51
N TYR A 5 4.30 -2.98 -14.04
CA TYR A 5 5.69 -2.77 -14.45
C TYR A 5 5.92 -3.08 -15.94
N VAL A 6 5.28 -4.12 -16.47
CA VAL A 6 5.31 -4.40 -17.92
C VAL A 6 4.69 -3.24 -18.69
N SER A 7 3.51 -2.74 -18.31
CA SER A 7 2.85 -1.62 -19.00
C SER A 7 3.67 -0.33 -18.98
N LEU A 8 4.38 -0.03 -17.89
CA LEU A 8 5.34 1.07 -17.85
C LEU A 8 6.49 0.85 -18.84
N SER A 9 7.06 -0.37 -18.89
CA SER A 9 8.20 -0.68 -19.76
C SER A 9 7.84 -0.68 -21.25
N GLU A 10 6.59 -0.98 -21.57
CA GLU A 10 6.06 -1.02 -22.94
C GLU A 10 5.41 0.30 -23.39
N ASN A 11 5.41 1.33 -22.54
CA ASN A 11 4.78 2.64 -22.74
C ASN A 11 3.24 2.60 -22.87
N ASP A 12 2.60 1.58 -22.30
CA ASP A 12 1.15 1.49 -22.19
C ASP A 12 0.61 2.24 -20.98
N MET A 13 1.51 2.59 -20.04
CA MET A 13 1.23 3.38 -18.85
C MET A 13 2.33 4.42 -18.66
N ASP A 14 1.96 5.66 -18.31
CA ASP A 14 2.91 6.75 -18.09
C ASP A 14 3.46 6.82 -16.67
N VAL A 15 2.59 6.62 -15.65
CA VAL A 15 2.91 6.86 -14.25
C VAL A 15 2.24 5.82 -13.34
N PHE A 16 2.97 5.38 -12.31
CA PHE A 16 2.48 4.51 -11.24
C PHE A 16 2.86 5.08 -9.88
N GLN A 17 1.90 5.21 -8.96
CA GLN A 17 2.11 5.84 -7.66
C GLN A 17 2.16 4.84 -6.48
N GLY A 18 2.31 3.56 -6.77
CA GLY A 18 2.24 2.48 -5.78
C GLY A 18 3.51 1.64 -5.66
N ASN A 19 4.70 2.21 -5.90
CA ASN A 19 5.96 1.48 -5.69
C ASN A 19 6.33 1.48 -4.20
N TRP A 20 6.01 0.39 -3.50
CA TRP A 20 6.30 0.17 -2.09
C TRP A 20 7.73 -0.33 -1.89
N ARG A 21 8.55 0.44 -1.22
CA ARG A 21 9.95 0.11 -0.95
C ARG A 21 10.16 -0.17 0.54
N PRO A 22 10.93 -1.22 0.90
CA PRO A 22 11.78 -2.04 0.02
C PRO A 22 11.09 -3.23 -0.65
N PHE A 23 9.82 -3.55 -0.38
CA PHE A 23 9.16 -4.82 -0.77
C PHE A 23 9.20 -5.13 -2.27
N GLN A 24 9.15 -4.10 -3.10
CA GLN A 24 9.16 -4.25 -4.55
C GLN A 24 10.55 -4.13 -5.16
N ASP A 25 11.58 -3.78 -4.37
CA ASP A 25 12.90 -3.47 -4.90
C ASP A 25 13.57 -4.69 -5.57
N GLU A 26 13.57 -5.84 -4.90
CA GLU A 26 14.20 -7.05 -5.44
C GLU A 26 13.42 -7.65 -6.60
N GLN A 27 12.11 -7.83 -6.43
CA GLN A 27 11.23 -8.45 -7.44
C GLN A 27 11.23 -7.69 -8.77
N TYR A 28 11.30 -6.37 -8.72
CA TYR A 28 11.23 -5.51 -9.90
C TYR A 28 12.57 -4.84 -10.25
N ALA A 29 13.69 -5.26 -9.63
CA ALA A 29 15.03 -4.69 -9.84
C ALA A 29 15.38 -4.55 -11.32
N ARG A 30 15.06 -5.54 -12.16
CA ARG A 30 15.38 -5.53 -13.58
C ARG A 30 14.85 -4.30 -14.32
N PHE A 31 13.66 -3.79 -13.94
CA PHE A 31 13.07 -2.63 -14.62
C PHE A 31 13.85 -1.34 -14.34
N PHE A 32 14.46 -1.25 -13.15
CA PHE A 32 15.35 -0.16 -12.78
C PHE A 32 16.74 -0.33 -13.38
N ASP A 33 17.31 -1.54 -13.31
CA ASP A 33 18.66 -1.86 -13.81
C ASP A 33 18.77 -1.67 -15.32
N GLU A 34 17.71 -2.04 -16.06
CA GLU A 34 17.62 -1.84 -17.51
C GLU A 34 17.16 -0.43 -17.90
N GLY A 35 16.85 0.42 -16.90
CA GLY A 35 16.38 1.79 -17.12
C GLY A 35 15.06 1.85 -17.89
N LEU A 36 14.15 0.93 -17.63
CA LEU A 36 12.80 0.86 -18.24
C LEU A 36 11.80 1.73 -17.49
N VAL A 37 12.04 1.96 -16.20
CA VAL A 37 11.26 2.85 -15.35
C VAL A 37 12.16 3.86 -14.65
N GLU A 38 11.59 4.98 -14.28
CA GLU A 38 12.28 6.08 -13.59
C GLU A 38 11.49 6.46 -12.32
N ALA A 39 12.19 6.66 -11.19
CA ALA A 39 11.56 7.16 -9.98
C ALA A 39 11.41 8.68 -10.05
N LEU A 40 10.20 9.19 -9.91
CA LEU A 40 9.92 10.63 -9.87
C LEU A 40 10.06 11.22 -8.45
N GLY A 41 9.77 10.43 -7.41
CA GLY A 41 9.89 10.85 -6.02
C GLY A 41 9.14 9.96 -5.06
N GLN A 42 9.42 10.15 -3.76
CA GLN A 42 8.65 9.53 -2.69
C GLN A 42 7.34 10.30 -2.49
N ASN A 43 6.22 9.58 -2.44
CA ASN A 43 4.89 10.18 -2.28
C ASN A 43 4.23 9.88 -0.92
N LEU A 44 4.69 8.84 -0.19
CA LEU A 44 4.21 8.51 1.15
C LEU A 44 5.34 7.98 2.03
N SER A 45 5.27 8.26 3.33
CA SER A 45 6.13 7.71 4.37
C SER A 45 5.33 7.17 5.53
N GLY A 46 5.95 6.27 6.33
CA GLY A 46 5.34 5.68 7.52
C GLY A 46 4.34 4.56 7.22
N ALA A 47 4.30 4.09 5.98
CA ALA A 47 3.54 2.90 5.63
C ALA A 47 4.09 1.67 6.37
N LYS A 48 3.25 0.65 6.57
CA LYS A 48 3.60 -0.63 7.21
C LYS A 48 3.02 -1.77 6.40
N TYR A 49 3.72 -2.90 6.43
CA TYR A 49 3.26 -4.12 5.76
C TYR A 49 3.85 -5.34 6.46
N THR A 50 3.01 -6.12 7.17
CA THR A 50 3.44 -7.32 7.89
C THR A 50 2.23 -8.18 8.29
N LEU A 51 2.45 -9.22 9.09
CA LEU A 51 1.36 -10.00 9.67
C LEU A 51 0.66 -9.25 10.80
N VAL A 52 -0.66 -9.40 10.82
CA VAL A 52 -1.53 -8.89 11.89
C VAL A 52 -2.48 -9.98 12.37
N VAL A 53 -2.94 -9.80 13.59
CA VAL A 53 -4.04 -10.57 14.18
C VAL A 53 -5.07 -9.61 14.78
N PRO A 54 -6.35 -10.01 14.94
CA PRO A 54 -7.29 -9.25 15.76
C PRO A 54 -6.79 -9.11 17.20
N SER A 55 -7.06 -7.96 17.84
CA SER A 55 -6.53 -7.68 19.19
C SER A 55 -6.98 -8.69 20.24
N TYR A 56 -8.18 -9.29 20.10
CA TYR A 56 -8.61 -10.36 21.00
C TYR A 56 -7.73 -11.62 20.92
N VAL A 57 -7.05 -11.85 19.77
CA VAL A 57 -6.07 -12.94 19.62
C VAL A 57 -4.77 -12.57 20.32
N SER A 58 -4.33 -11.32 20.19
CA SER A 58 -3.11 -10.87 20.87
C SER A 58 -3.29 -10.82 22.39
N ASP A 59 -4.48 -10.53 22.89
CA ASP A 59 -4.81 -10.56 24.31
C ASP A 59 -4.70 -11.97 24.91
N GLU A 60 -4.80 -13.02 24.07
CA GLU A 60 -4.58 -14.42 24.45
C GLU A 60 -3.12 -14.88 24.27
N GLY A 61 -2.19 -13.97 23.99
CA GLY A 61 -0.74 -14.23 24.04
C GLY A 61 -0.04 -14.31 22.66
N VAL A 62 -0.69 -13.94 21.57
CA VAL A 62 -0.06 -13.88 20.24
C VAL A 62 0.34 -12.44 19.92
N ALA A 63 1.57 -12.06 20.23
CA ALA A 63 2.09 -10.72 20.03
C ALA A 63 3.25 -10.68 19.01
N SER A 64 3.78 -11.84 18.61
CA SER A 64 4.91 -11.95 17.71
C SER A 64 4.77 -13.14 16.74
N PHE A 65 5.58 -13.15 15.69
CA PHE A 65 5.66 -14.27 14.75
C PHE A 65 6.01 -15.58 15.44
N ALA A 66 6.89 -15.54 16.46
CA ALA A 66 7.30 -16.71 17.21
C ALA A 66 6.16 -17.37 18.00
N ASP A 67 5.09 -16.62 18.30
CA ASP A 67 3.96 -17.14 19.07
C ASP A 67 2.98 -17.95 18.18
N LEU A 68 2.99 -17.74 16.86
CA LEU A 68 2.04 -18.35 15.93
C LEU A 68 2.11 -19.88 15.97
N ALA A 69 3.32 -20.46 15.89
CA ALA A 69 3.53 -21.92 15.84
C ALA A 69 2.97 -22.64 17.09
N ALA A 70 3.02 -22.00 18.25
CA ALA A 70 2.51 -22.57 19.50
C ALA A 70 0.97 -22.68 19.50
N HIS A 71 0.30 -22.02 18.59
CA HIS A 71 -1.15 -21.95 18.48
C HIS A 71 -1.68 -22.42 17.12
N ALA A 72 -0.91 -23.22 16.40
CA ALA A 72 -1.23 -23.68 15.04
C ALA A 72 -2.66 -24.22 14.88
N ASP A 73 -3.12 -25.02 15.86
CA ASP A 73 -4.48 -25.59 15.84
C ASP A 73 -5.57 -24.51 15.86
N LYS A 74 -5.36 -23.38 16.56
CA LYS A 74 -6.34 -22.28 16.63
C LYS A 74 -6.43 -21.48 15.33
N PHE A 75 -5.35 -21.46 14.55
CA PHE A 75 -5.26 -20.80 13.24
C PHE A 75 -5.54 -21.75 12.07
N ASP A 76 -5.83 -23.04 12.32
CA ASP A 76 -5.87 -24.09 11.28
C ASP A 76 -4.56 -24.16 10.48
N SER A 77 -3.43 -23.76 11.06
CA SER A 77 -2.11 -23.61 10.41
C SER A 77 -2.21 -22.78 9.12
N LYS A 78 -2.94 -21.65 9.12
CA LYS A 78 -3.16 -20.81 7.94
C LYS A 78 -2.81 -19.36 8.19
N ILE A 79 -2.22 -18.74 7.16
CA ILE A 79 -2.05 -17.30 7.06
C ILE A 79 -2.77 -16.82 5.80
N TYR A 80 -3.66 -15.85 5.94
CA TYR A 80 -4.41 -15.30 4.83
C TYR A 80 -3.65 -14.15 4.19
N ALA A 81 -3.49 -14.21 2.88
CA ALA A 81 -2.68 -13.31 2.08
C ALA A 81 -3.50 -12.71 0.92
N ILE A 82 -2.87 -11.80 0.20
CA ILE A 82 -3.48 -11.09 -0.92
C ILE A 82 -3.11 -11.72 -2.27
N GLU A 83 -3.18 -10.95 -3.36
CA GLU A 83 -2.96 -11.44 -4.71
C GLU A 83 -1.56 -12.05 -4.89
N PRO A 84 -1.46 -13.15 -5.66
CA PRO A 84 -0.17 -13.70 -6.06
C PRO A 84 0.77 -12.63 -6.64
N GLY A 85 2.05 -12.70 -6.26
CA GLY A 85 3.04 -11.68 -6.63
C GLY A 85 3.21 -10.55 -5.60
N SER A 86 2.37 -10.53 -4.54
CA SER A 86 2.50 -9.58 -3.42
C SER A 86 2.89 -10.26 -2.10
N ASN A 87 3.02 -11.60 -2.08
CA ASN A 87 3.16 -12.39 -0.86
C ASN A 87 4.55 -13.02 -0.69
N GLN A 88 5.54 -12.60 -1.49
CA GLN A 88 6.86 -13.25 -1.52
C GLN A 88 7.51 -13.38 -0.12
N PRO A 89 7.49 -12.37 0.77
CA PRO A 89 8.05 -12.49 2.11
C PRO A 89 7.45 -13.64 2.93
N LEU A 90 6.13 -13.88 2.80
CA LEU A 90 5.45 -14.98 3.48
C LEU A 90 5.83 -16.34 2.89
N LEU A 91 5.87 -16.43 1.56
CA LEU A 91 6.23 -17.67 0.87
C LEU A 91 7.66 -18.09 1.22
N ASP A 92 8.60 -17.15 1.25
CA ASP A 92 9.98 -17.39 1.62
C ASP A 92 10.12 -17.77 3.11
N MET A 93 9.34 -17.15 3.98
CA MET A 93 9.28 -17.45 5.40
C MET A 93 8.87 -18.91 5.65
N VAL A 94 7.77 -19.34 5.02
CA VAL A 94 7.25 -20.70 5.14
C VAL A 94 8.21 -21.72 4.51
N ALA A 95 8.72 -21.43 3.31
CA ALA A 95 9.67 -22.32 2.62
C ALA A 95 10.98 -22.54 3.41
N ALA A 96 11.38 -21.55 4.20
CA ALA A 96 12.56 -21.62 5.06
C ALA A 96 12.26 -22.12 6.48
N ASP A 97 11.04 -22.55 6.77
CA ASP A 97 10.57 -22.97 8.11
C ASP A 97 10.90 -21.95 9.22
N ARG A 98 10.85 -20.65 8.90
CA ARG A 98 11.10 -19.63 9.91
C ARG A 98 9.93 -19.56 10.89
N HIS A 99 10.26 -19.27 12.13
CA HIS A 99 9.30 -19.21 13.25
C HIS A 99 8.53 -20.53 13.49
N GLY A 100 8.98 -21.66 12.89
CA GLY A 100 8.28 -22.95 12.98
C GLY A 100 6.98 -22.99 12.16
N LEU A 101 6.91 -22.25 11.07
CA LEU A 101 5.73 -22.11 10.22
C LEU A 101 5.85 -22.89 8.90
N GLY A 102 6.82 -23.81 8.76
CA GLY A 102 7.08 -24.54 7.52
C GLY A 102 5.91 -25.41 7.03
N ASP A 103 5.05 -25.87 7.95
CA ASP A 103 3.85 -26.64 7.63
C ASP A 103 2.58 -25.78 7.48
N TRP A 104 2.71 -24.44 7.52
CA TRP A 104 1.57 -23.55 7.39
C TRP A 104 1.20 -23.29 5.94
N GLU A 105 -0.10 -23.18 5.67
CA GLU A 105 -0.67 -22.81 4.38
C GLU A 105 -0.73 -21.29 4.25
N ILE A 106 -0.16 -20.73 3.18
CA ILE A 106 -0.42 -19.35 2.77
C ILE A 106 -1.63 -19.37 1.83
N VAL A 107 -2.76 -18.86 2.33
CA VAL A 107 -4.02 -18.78 1.57
C VAL A 107 -4.02 -17.51 0.74
N GLU A 108 -3.50 -17.60 -0.47
CA GLU A 108 -3.49 -16.49 -1.42
C GLU A 108 -4.89 -16.27 -2.02
N SER A 109 -5.33 -15.03 -2.05
CA SER A 109 -6.59 -14.63 -2.68
C SER A 109 -6.51 -13.17 -3.16
N SER A 110 -7.65 -12.57 -3.52
CA SER A 110 -7.70 -11.11 -3.66
C SER A 110 -7.75 -10.43 -2.28
N GLU A 111 -7.36 -9.16 -2.22
CA GLU A 111 -7.55 -8.34 -1.01
C GLU A 111 -8.99 -8.45 -0.46
N ALA A 112 -10.00 -8.30 -1.33
CA ALA A 112 -11.40 -8.42 -0.95
C ALA A 112 -11.74 -9.83 -0.41
N GLY A 113 -11.14 -10.88 -0.98
CA GLY A 113 -11.30 -12.26 -0.52
C GLY A 113 -10.69 -12.45 0.87
N MET A 114 -9.49 -11.97 1.11
CA MET A 114 -8.84 -11.99 2.42
C MET A 114 -9.69 -11.23 3.46
N LEU A 115 -10.09 -9.99 3.16
CA LEU A 115 -10.89 -9.17 4.08
C LEU A 115 -12.25 -9.81 4.41
N SER A 116 -12.87 -10.53 3.48
CA SER A 116 -14.09 -11.29 3.76
C SER A 116 -13.86 -12.41 4.78
N GLN A 117 -12.69 -13.06 4.78
CA GLN A 117 -12.34 -14.04 5.80
C GLN A 117 -12.06 -13.36 7.15
N VAL A 118 -11.40 -12.20 7.14
CA VAL A 118 -11.16 -11.39 8.36
C VAL A 118 -12.49 -10.97 8.99
N GLU A 119 -13.42 -10.43 8.20
CA GLU A 119 -14.76 -10.04 8.69
C GLU A 119 -15.48 -11.22 9.33
N ARG A 120 -15.48 -12.38 8.67
CA ARG A 120 -16.10 -13.61 9.20
C ARG A 120 -15.45 -14.02 10.51
N ALA A 121 -14.13 -14.08 10.56
CA ALA A 121 -13.37 -14.48 11.74
C ALA A 121 -13.63 -13.53 12.92
N VAL A 122 -13.55 -12.23 12.70
CA VAL A 122 -13.79 -11.21 13.74
C VAL A 122 -15.22 -11.31 14.28
N LYS A 123 -16.21 -11.47 13.39
CA LYS A 123 -17.63 -11.62 13.80
C LYS A 123 -17.86 -12.83 14.67
N ASN A 124 -17.16 -13.93 14.42
CA ASN A 124 -17.29 -15.18 15.14
C ASN A 124 -16.30 -15.34 16.30
N GLN A 125 -15.39 -14.37 16.50
CA GLN A 125 -14.27 -14.46 17.45
C GLN A 125 -13.35 -15.67 17.16
N GLU A 126 -13.22 -16.04 15.88
CA GLU A 126 -12.30 -17.07 15.42
C GLU A 126 -10.89 -16.49 15.29
N TRP A 127 -9.87 -17.32 15.49
CA TRP A 127 -8.49 -16.89 15.33
C TRP A 127 -8.12 -16.80 13.85
N ILE A 128 -7.46 -15.71 13.47
CA ILE A 128 -6.98 -15.48 12.12
C ILE A 128 -5.68 -14.69 12.16
N ALA A 129 -4.69 -15.12 11.36
CA ALA A 129 -3.49 -14.37 11.04
C ALA A 129 -3.53 -14.00 9.55
N PHE A 130 -3.26 -12.76 9.22
CA PHE A 130 -3.34 -12.29 7.85
C PHE A 130 -2.38 -11.13 7.57
N LEU A 131 -2.15 -10.84 6.29
CA LEU A 131 -1.39 -9.66 5.88
C LEU A 131 -2.17 -8.39 6.18
N GLY A 132 -1.54 -7.49 6.92
CA GLY A 132 -2.06 -6.17 7.19
C GLY A 132 -1.09 -5.08 6.77
N TRP A 133 -1.62 -3.94 6.41
CA TRP A 133 -0.82 -2.77 6.05
C TRP A 133 -1.51 -1.47 6.47
N ALA A 134 -0.71 -0.42 6.55
CA ALA A 134 -1.19 0.94 6.76
C ALA A 134 -0.53 1.85 5.70
N PRO A 135 -1.30 2.78 5.07
CA PRO A 135 -2.71 3.09 5.35
C PRO A 135 -3.66 2.05 4.77
N HIS A 136 -4.73 1.70 5.50
CA HIS A 136 -5.85 0.89 4.99
C HIS A 136 -7.04 0.96 5.94
N PRO A 137 -8.31 0.98 5.45
CA PRO A 137 -9.52 1.02 6.26
C PRO A 137 -9.64 -0.10 7.28
N MET A 138 -9.07 -1.29 7.01
CA MET A 138 -9.09 -2.42 7.97
C MET A 138 -8.59 -2.02 9.36
N ASN A 139 -7.67 -1.04 9.45
CA ASN A 139 -7.15 -0.55 10.72
C ASN A 139 -8.16 0.31 11.50
N LEU A 140 -9.20 0.81 10.83
CA LEU A 140 -10.30 1.56 11.42
C LEU A 140 -11.48 0.62 11.72
N ASP A 141 -11.72 -0.36 10.85
CA ASP A 141 -12.85 -1.28 10.94
C ASP A 141 -12.64 -2.37 12.00
N TYR A 142 -11.37 -2.76 12.19
CA TYR A 142 -10.99 -3.83 13.13
C TYR A 142 -9.94 -3.33 14.13
N GLN A 143 -10.02 -3.83 15.36
CA GLN A 143 -8.94 -3.67 16.33
C GLN A 143 -7.86 -4.71 16.02
N LEU A 144 -6.74 -4.26 15.46
CA LEU A 144 -5.66 -5.11 14.97
C LEU A 144 -4.38 -4.91 15.78
N THR A 145 -3.64 -5.99 15.97
CA THR A 145 -2.29 -6.00 16.50
C THR A 145 -1.32 -6.44 15.42
N TYR A 146 -0.37 -5.58 15.07
CA TYR A 146 0.76 -5.89 14.21
C TYR A 146 1.75 -6.75 14.98
N LEU A 147 2.11 -7.92 14.45
CA LEU A 147 2.98 -8.87 15.12
C LEU A 147 4.44 -8.44 15.08
N ALA A 148 5.11 -8.48 16.23
CA ALA A 148 6.54 -8.21 16.32
C ALA A 148 7.39 -9.39 15.83
N GLY A 149 8.67 -9.14 15.53
CA GLY A 149 9.65 -10.19 15.22
C GLY A 149 9.64 -10.66 13.77
N GLY A 150 8.96 -9.95 12.86
CA GLY A 150 8.99 -10.19 11.42
C GLY A 150 10.03 -9.35 10.67
N ASP A 151 11.04 -8.80 11.37
CA ASP A 151 12.00 -7.85 10.77
C ASP A 151 12.87 -8.47 9.67
N VAL A 152 13.08 -9.79 9.71
CA VAL A 152 13.84 -10.51 8.69
C VAL A 152 13.04 -10.63 7.39
N GLU A 153 11.72 -10.81 7.49
CA GLU A 153 10.81 -11.02 6.38
C GLU A 153 10.31 -9.71 5.79
N PHE A 154 9.94 -8.78 6.67
CA PHE A 154 9.23 -7.56 6.30
C PHE A 154 10.03 -6.28 6.53
N GLY A 155 11.22 -6.38 7.14
CA GLY A 155 12.01 -5.23 7.55
C GLY A 155 11.59 -4.66 8.92
N PRO A 156 12.36 -3.70 9.45
CA PRO A 156 12.13 -3.11 10.77
C PRO A 156 10.80 -2.31 10.81
N ASP A 157 10.40 -1.93 12.02
CA ASP A 157 9.22 -1.10 12.29
C ASP A 157 7.90 -1.68 11.72
N PHE A 158 7.71 -3.00 11.88
CA PHE A 158 6.54 -3.73 11.35
C PHE A 158 6.45 -3.67 9.82
N GLY A 159 7.56 -3.89 9.15
CA GLY A 159 7.63 -3.75 7.70
C GLY A 159 7.45 -2.30 7.26
N GLY A 160 8.18 -1.40 7.92
CA GLY A 160 8.18 0.03 7.60
C GLY A 160 8.50 0.27 6.13
N ALA A 161 7.63 1.02 5.45
CA ALA A 161 7.74 1.25 4.02
C ALA A 161 7.60 2.73 3.65
N THR A 162 8.15 3.04 2.49
CA THR A 162 7.90 4.28 1.75
C THR A 162 7.26 3.95 0.42
N VAL A 163 6.38 4.82 -0.07
CA VAL A 163 5.77 4.64 -1.40
C VAL A 163 6.34 5.69 -2.35
N HIS A 164 6.62 5.27 -3.57
CA HIS A 164 7.23 6.10 -4.58
C HIS A 164 6.39 6.17 -5.85
N THR A 165 6.45 7.33 -6.50
CA THR A 165 5.91 7.54 -7.83
C THR A 165 6.95 7.13 -8.85
N LEU A 166 6.58 6.22 -9.75
CA LEU A 166 7.38 5.82 -10.91
C LEU A 166 6.79 6.39 -12.18
N SER A 167 7.63 6.57 -13.19
CA SER A 167 7.19 6.79 -14.56
C SER A 167 7.88 5.82 -15.53
N ARG A 168 7.30 5.68 -16.73
CA ARG A 168 7.99 5.03 -17.82
C ARG A 168 9.25 5.81 -18.21
N LYS A 169 10.20 5.13 -18.84
CA LYS A 169 11.43 5.75 -19.36
C LYS A 169 11.12 6.94 -20.27
N GLY A 170 11.80 8.04 -20.05
CA GLY A 170 11.72 9.25 -20.88
C GLY A 170 10.51 10.12 -20.63
N HIS A 171 9.52 9.70 -19.81
CA HIS A 171 8.32 10.50 -19.54
C HIS A 171 8.66 11.91 -19.01
N ALA A 172 9.62 12.02 -18.10
CA ALA A 172 9.99 13.31 -17.53
C ALA A 172 10.57 14.29 -18.57
N ALA A 173 11.25 13.76 -19.59
CA ALA A 173 11.78 14.58 -20.69
C ALA A 173 10.70 14.97 -21.71
N GLU A 174 9.78 14.07 -22.00
CA GLU A 174 8.67 14.28 -22.95
C GLU A 174 7.57 15.19 -22.35
N CYS A 175 7.27 15.00 -21.07
CA CYS A 175 6.18 15.66 -20.36
C CYS A 175 6.68 16.34 -19.06
N PRO A 176 7.62 17.30 -19.10
CA PRO A 176 8.28 17.82 -17.91
C PRO A 176 7.33 18.50 -16.93
N ASN A 177 6.24 19.11 -17.41
CA ASN A 177 5.24 19.74 -16.56
C ASN A 177 4.39 18.70 -15.80
N ALA A 178 3.99 17.60 -16.46
CA ALA A 178 3.29 16.50 -15.81
C ALA A 178 4.19 15.76 -14.83
N ALA A 179 5.44 15.48 -15.20
CA ALA A 179 6.42 14.83 -14.33
C ALA A 179 6.67 15.66 -13.06
N LYS A 180 6.78 17.00 -13.19
CA LYS A 180 6.87 17.91 -12.06
C LYS A 180 5.66 17.77 -11.15
N PHE A 181 4.44 17.80 -11.67
CA PHE A 181 3.22 17.60 -10.89
C PHE A 181 3.26 16.27 -10.13
N PHE A 182 3.51 15.16 -10.82
CA PHE A 182 3.56 13.84 -10.20
C PHE A 182 4.66 13.69 -9.15
N SER A 183 5.82 14.34 -9.34
CA SER A 183 6.90 14.32 -8.33
C SER A 183 6.58 15.13 -7.07
N GLN A 184 5.62 16.03 -7.14
CA GLN A 184 5.18 16.88 -6.04
C GLN A 184 3.93 16.35 -5.31
N LEU A 185 3.30 15.29 -5.82
CA LEU A 185 2.17 14.64 -5.14
C LEU A 185 2.71 13.84 -3.94
N VAL A 186 2.73 14.49 -2.79
CA VAL A 186 3.12 13.88 -1.51
C VAL A 186 1.90 13.86 -0.61
N PHE A 187 1.67 12.70 0.00
CA PHE A 187 0.52 12.42 0.86
C PHE A 187 1.00 12.12 2.29
N ASP A 188 0.11 12.27 3.25
CA ASP A 188 0.27 11.75 4.60
C ASP A 188 -0.72 10.59 4.85
N LEU A 189 -0.45 9.79 5.88
CA LEU A 189 -1.28 8.63 6.21
C LEU A 189 -2.73 9.01 6.51
N ASP A 190 -2.96 10.17 7.13
CA ASP A 190 -4.31 10.62 7.47
C ASP A 190 -5.10 10.97 6.21
N TYR A 191 -4.44 11.61 5.23
CA TYR A 191 -5.05 11.93 3.94
C TYR A 191 -5.41 10.66 3.16
N GLU A 192 -4.50 9.68 3.09
CA GLU A 192 -4.75 8.40 2.44
C GLU A 192 -5.88 7.62 3.13
N ASN A 193 -5.85 7.50 4.46
CA ASN A 193 -6.92 6.86 5.22
C ASN A 193 -8.29 7.53 5.00
N LEU A 194 -8.33 8.86 4.98
CA LEU A 194 -9.57 9.60 4.69
C LEU A 194 -10.09 9.31 3.28
N GLY A 195 -9.19 9.28 2.29
CA GLY A 195 -9.55 8.95 0.91
C GLY A 195 -10.14 7.55 0.77
N MET A 196 -9.47 6.57 1.38
CA MET A 196 -9.93 5.19 1.41
C MET A 196 -11.27 5.05 2.12
N GLN A 197 -11.46 5.70 3.27
CA GLN A 197 -12.73 5.70 3.98
C GLN A 197 -13.88 6.24 3.11
N LYS A 198 -13.67 7.36 2.41
CA LYS A 198 -14.68 7.94 1.51
C LYS A 198 -15.02 7.03 0.33
N ILE A 199 -14.01 6.42 -0.29
CA ILE A 199 -14.22 5.60 -1.49
C ILE A 199 -14.73 4.21 -1.12
N MET A 200 -14.05 3.51 -0.21
CA MET A 200 -14.32 2.12 0.12
C MET A 200 -15.41 1.99 1.21
N GLY A 201 -15.37 2.84 2.24
CA GLY A 201 -16.33 2.80 3.35
C GLY A 201 -17.67 3.47 3.02
N GLU A 202 -17.64 4.68 2.44
CA GLU A 202 -18.84 5.46 2.13
C GLU A 202 -19.37 5.21 0.70
N GLY A 203 -18.61 4.49 -0.14
CA GLY A 203 -18.97 4.21 -1.54
C GLY A 203 -18.95 5.44 -2.45
N MET A 204 -18.23 6.49 -2.07
CA MET A 204 -18.14 7.72 -2.84
C MET A 204 -17.34 7.49 -4.13
N ALA A 205 -17.77 8.11 -5.24
CA ALA A 205 -16.97 8.11 -6.46
C ALA A 205 -15.61 8.80 -6.20
N ALA A 206 -14.50 8.22 -6.69
CA ALA A 206 -13.16 8.71 -6.41
C ALA A 206 -12.95 10.20 -6.71
N GLY A 207 -13.52 10.71 -7.82
CA GLY A 207 -13.45 12.11 -8.19
C GLY A 207 -14.15 13.04 -7.19
N ASP A 208 -15.27 12.60 -6.61
CA ASP A 208 -16.02 13.38 -5.61
C ASP A 208 -15.33 13.31 -4.24
N ALA A 209 -14.75 12.17 -3.89
CA ALA A 209 -13.91 12.01 -2.69
C ALA A 209 -12.72 12.97 -2.73
N VAL A 210 -11.96 12.99 -3.84
CA VAL A 210 -10.82 13.90 -4.02
C VAL A 210 -11.22 15.36 -3.93
N LYS A 211 -12.35 15.76 -4.56
CA LYS A 211 -12.87 17.14 -4.44
C LYS A 211 -13.19 17.52 -3.00
N ALA A 212 -13.88 16.64 -2.28
CA ALA A 212 -14.21 16.87 -0.88
C ALA A 212 -12.96 16.98 0.01
N MET A 213 -11.97 16.13 -0.23
CA MET A 213 -10.70 16.12 0.49
C MET A 213 -9.89 17.40 0.22
N LEU A 214 -9.80 17.82 -1.03
CA LEU A 214 -9.12 19.06 -1.41
C LEU A 214 -9.86 20.32 -0.91
N ALA A 215 -11.18 20.28 -0.81
CA ALA A 215 -11.93 21.35 -0.17
C ALA A 215 -11.61 21.46 1.33
N ALA A 216 -11.34 20.35 2.00
CA ALA A 216 -10.93 20.32 3.41
C ALA A 216 -9.43 20.67 3.61
N ARG A 217 -8.57 20.37 2.63
CA ARG A 217 -7.12 20.59 2.66
C ARG A 217 -6.63 21.32 1.39
N PRO A 218 -7.12 22.55 1.13
CA PRO A 218 -6.74 23.32 -0.06
C PRO A 218 -5.25 23.72 -0.08
N ASP A 219 -4.59 23.71 1.09
CA ASP A 219 -3.16 23.94 1.28
C ASP A 219 -2.28 22.96 0.50
N LEU A 220 -2.73 21.73 0.31
CA LEU A 220 -1.97 20.70 -0.45
C LEU A 220 -1.74 21.11 -1.90
N LEU A 221 -2.69 21.85 -2.51
CA LEU A 221 -2.55 22.33 -3.89
C LEU A 221 -1.37 23.29 -4.07
N ASP A 222 -1.03 24.06 -3.03
CA ASP A 222 0.08 25.02 -3.11
C ASP A 222 1.45 24.30 -3.29
N GLY A 223 1.61 23.15 -2.65
CA GLY A 223 2.78 22.27 -2.81
C GLY A 223 2.75 21.49 -4.13
N TRP A 224 1.64 20.82 -4.40
CA TRP A 224 1.49 19.94 -5.56
C TRP A 224 1.57 20.67 -6.90
N LEU A 225 1.12 21.93 -6.96
CA LEU A 225 1.08 22.74 -8.18
C LEU A 225 2.15 23.83 -8.24
N LYS A 226 3.15 23.77 -7.37
CA LYS A 226 4.25 24.72 -7.40
C LYS A 226 4.99 24.65 -8.75
N ASP A 227 5.05 25.79 -9.45
CA ASP A 227 5.68 25.90 -10.77
C ASP A 227 5.14 24.92 -11.84
N VAL A 228 3.94 24.40 -11.63
CA VAL A 228 3.16 23.65 -12.65
C VAL A 228 2.32 24.63 -13.46
N THR A 229 2.21 24.40 -14.77
CA THR A 229 1.45 25.24 -15.67
C THR A 229 0.26 24.52 -16.29
N THR A 230 -0.74 25.31 -16.70
CA THR A 230 -1.82 24.85 -17.59
C THR A 230 -1.28 24.65 -19.02
N LEU A 231 -2.11 24.07 -19.91
CA LEU A 231 -1.72 23.83 -21.31
C LEU A 231 -1.37 25.11 -22.08
N ASP A 232 -1.97 26.23 -21.69
CA ASP A 232 -1.68 27.56 -22.25
C ASP A 232 -0.55 28.31 -21.53
N GLY A 233 0.17 27.62 -20.63
CA GLY A 233 1.37 28.14 -19.96
C GLY A 233 1.10 29.05 -18.76
N GLN A 234 -0.15 29.16 -18.29
CA GLN A 234 -0.48 29.94 -17.10
C GLN A 234 -0.20 29.14 -15.82
N PRO A 235 0.00 29.76 -14.64
CA PRO A 235 0.11 29.03 -13.38
C PRO A 235 -1.11 28.12 -13.15
N ALA A 236 -0.87 26.84 -12.83
CA ALA A 236 -1.92 25.84 -12.69
C ALA A 236 -2.76 26.03 -11.42
N LEU A 237 -2.20 26.54 -10.33
CA LEU A 237 -2.87 26.68 -9.05
C LEU A 237 -4.19 27.48 -9.09
N PRO A 238 -4.26 28.69 -9.69
CA PRO A 238 -5.52 29.42 -9.80
C PRO A 238 -6.58 28.67 -10.62
N ALA A 239 -6.17 28.02 -11.70
CA ALA A 239 -7.07 27.25 -12.55
C ALA A 239 -7.64 26.03 -11.81
N ALA A 240 -6.80 25.31 -11.05
CA ALA A 240 -7.22 24.17 -10.24
C ALA A 240 -8.19 24.61 -9.12
N LYS A 241 -7.87 25.67 -8.38
CA LYS A 241 -8.78 26.22 -7.35
C LYS A 241 -10.12 26.60 -7.95
N ALA A 242 -10.15 27.32 -9.07
CA ALA A 242 -11.40 27.67 -9.74
C ALA A 242 -12.21 26.45 -10.21
N ALA A 243 -11.55 25.41 -10.74
CA ALA A 243 -12.22 24.18 -11.17
C ALA A 243 -12.79 23.35 -10.01
N LEU A 244 -12.19 23.46 -8.83
CA LEU A 244 -12.63 22.79 -7.59
C LEU A 244 -13.67 23.63 -6.81
N GLY A 245 -13.87 24.89 -7.17
CA GLY A 245 -14.76 25.81 -6.46
C GLY A 245 -14.15 26.34 -5.14
N LEU A 246 -12.82 26.47 -5.08
CA LEU A 246 -12.03 26.91 -3.92
C LEU A 246 -11.56 28.35 -4.06
#